data_8397ac25677d58f5588099b2134cf52b
#
_entry.id   8397ac25677d58f5588099b2134cf52b
#
_cell.length_a   1.000
_cell.length_b   1.000
_cell.length_c   1.000
_cell.angle_alpha   90.00
_cell.angle_beta   90.00
_cell.angle_gamma   90.00
#
_symmetry.space_group_name_H-M   'P 1'
#
loop_
_entity.id
_entity.type
_entity.pdbx_description
1 polymer ?
#
loop_
_entity_poly.entity_id
_entity_poly.type
_entity_poly.pdbx_seq_one_letter_code
_entity_poly.pdbx_strand_id
1 'polypeptide(L)'
;MKKFAVVCMVVGLMSVGVADAAVTLTFDELPTQPVDGLTYKGVTFGFTVGGNPSTDAVYSDVGPGVITFLQDTTLEGNSAGILTLDFAQPTDMLQFGIALNSFSPAIPAYSVQLFDASLAWVASLSQNAYPLIIWSEDLFSYSGTPISRAIIDFNEQAAGRFALDNLIHNPVGSVNAIPAPGAVLLGSIGVGLVSWLRRRRTL
;
A
#
# COMPACT_ATOMS: atom_id res chain seq x y z
N MET A 1 34.41 -28.96 -28.39
CA MET A 1 34.28 -27.97 -27.29
C MET A 1 33.39 -26.72 -27.63
N LYS A 2 32.77 -26.63 -28.83
CA LYS A 2 31.93 -25.45 -29.23
C LYS A 2 30.45 -25.56 -28.89
N LYS A 3 29.96 -26.70 -28.36
CA LYS A 3 28.52 -26.93 -28.07
C LYS A 3 28.13 -26.59 -26.63
N PHE A 4 29.05 -26.44 -25.71
CA PHE A 4 28.78 -26.14 -24.29
C PHE A 4 28.52 -24.64 -24.01
N ALA A 5 29.10 -23.74 -24.81
CA ALA A 5 28.93 -22.28 -24.60
C ALA A 5 27.54 -21.75 -24.89
N VAL A 6 26.74 -22.46 -25.72
CA VAL A 6 25.38 -22.02 -26.09
C VAL A 6 24.35 -22.38 -25.02
N VAL A 7 24.55 -23.45 -24.27
CA VAL A 7 23.63 -23.89 -23.22
C VAL A 7 23.70 -22.97 -21.98
N CYS A 8 24.88 -22.48 -21.62
CA CYS A 8 25.02 -21.55 -20.49
C CYS A 8 24.41 -20.16 -20.73
N MET A 9 24.31 -19.74 -22.00
CA MET A 9 23.71 -18.42 -22.33
C MET A 9 22.18 -18.42 -22.27
N VAL A 10 21.53 -19.57 -22.42
CA VAL A 10 20.06 -19.71 -22.36
C VAL A 10 19.57 -19.84 -20.91
N VAL A 11 20.37 -20.41 -20.00
CA VAL A 11 20.00 -20.60 -18.60
C VAL A 11 20.14 -19.29 -17.79
N GLY A 12 20.99 -18.36 -18.21
CA GLY A 12 21.17 -17.05 -17.54
C GLY A 12 20.03 -16.04 -17.74
N LEU A 13 19.08 -16.30 -18.62
CA LEU A 13 17.98 -15.37 -18.98
C LEU A 13 16.67 -15.64 -18.23
N MET A 14 16.60 -16.59 -17.31
CA MET A 14 15.36 -16.98 -16.65
C MET A 14 15.17 -16.43 -15.24
N SER A 15 16.06 -15.60 -14.72
CA SER A 15 15.83 -14.88 -13.46
C SER A 15 15.28 -13.49 -13.72
N VAL A 16 14.07 -13.41 -14.32
CA VAL A 16 13.28 -12.18 -14.25
C VAL A 16 12.72 -12.12 -12.83
N GLY A 17 13.38 -11.39 -11.96
CA GLY A 17 12.82 -11.03 -10.67
C GLY A 17 11.48 -10.31 -10.92
N VAL A 18 10.41 -10.85 -10.38
CA VAL A 18 9.10 -10.20 -10.36
C VAL A 18 9.21 -9.08 -9.34
N ALA A 19 9.22 -7.84 -9.77
CA ALA A 19 9.02 -6.72 -8.88
C ALA A 19 7.52 -6.54 -8.70
N ASP A 20 6.99 -6.82 -7.52
CA ASP A 20 5.62 -6.45 -7.16
C ASP A 20 5.53 -4.93 -7.13
N ALA A 21 4.52 -4.38 -7.81
CA ALA A 21 4.28 -2.94 -7.83
C ALA A 21 3.48 -2.55 -6.59
N ALA A 22 3.96 -1.55 -5.86
CA ALA A 22 3.20 -0.95 -4.77
C ALA A 22 1.85 -0.41 -5.27
N VAL A 23 0.82 -0.61 -4.48
CA VAL A 23 -0.55 -0.15 -4.73
C VAL A 23 -0.77 1.11 -3.91
N THR A 24 -1.31 2.15 -4.55
CA THR A 24 -1.64 3.42 -3.88
C THR A 24 -3.15 3.68 -3.94
N LEU A 25 -3.72 4.09 -2.82
CA LEU A 25 -5.08 4.61 -2.68
C LEU A 25 -4.97 6.08 -2.27
N THR A 26 -5.56 6.97 -3.07
CA THR A 26 -5.58 8.42 -2.86
C THR A 26 -6.94 8.94 -2.42
N PHE A 27 -7.89 8.02 -2.17
CA PHE A 27 -9.25 8.24 -1.69
C PHE A 27 -10.13 9.17 -2.55
N ASP A 28 -9.70 9.51 -3.75
CA ASP A 28 -10.45 10.25 -4.78
C ASP A 28 -11.02 9.33 -5.89
N GLU A 29 -10.69 8.03 -5.85
CA GLU A 29 -11.02 7.10 -6.94
C GLU A 29 -12.46 6.60 -6.92
N LEU A 30 -13.15 6.70 -5.78
CA LEU A 30 -14.53 6.27 -5.60
C LEU A 30 -15.41 7.45 -5.13
N PRO A 31 -16.72 7.41 -5.40
CA PRO A 31 -17.64 8.39 -4.84
C PRO A 31 -17.68 8.31 -3.32
N THR A 32 -18.07 9.40 -2.68
CA THR A 32 -18.25 9.51 -1.23
C THR A 32 -19.19 8.42 -0.71
N GLN A 33 -18.71 7.57 0.20
CA GLN A 33 -19.44 6.45 0.78
C GLN A 33 -18.79 5.97 2.08
N PRO A 34 -19.57 5.31 2.98
CA PRO A 34 -18.99 4.68 4.17
C PRO A 34 -17.91 3.65 3.82
N VAL A 35 -16.86 3.57 4.67
CA VAL A 35 -15.77 2.62 4.44
C VAL A 35 -15.99 1.26 5.08
N ASP A 36 -16.86 1.14 6.08
CA ASP A 36 -17.07 -0.15 6.77
C ASP A 36 -17.59 -1.22 5.80
N GLY A 37 -16.82 -2.29 5.62
CA GLY A 37 -17.08 -3.35 4.64
C GLY A 37 -16.68 -3.03 3.20
N LEU A 38 -16.20 -1.82 2.88
CA LEU A 38 -15.74 -1.45 1.54
C LEU A 38 -14.45 -2.20 1.20
N THR A 39 -14.40 -2.80 0.01
CA THR A 39 -13.17 -3.41 -0.54
C THR A 39 -12.75 -2.67 -1.80
N TYR A 40 -11.52 -2.17 -1.81
CA TYR A 40 -10.94 -1.49 -2.97
C TYR A 40 -9.42 -1.69 -3.05
N LYS A 41 -8.90 -1.87 -4.25
CA LYS A 41 -7.46 -2.08 -4.54
C LYS A 41 -6.77 -3.08 -3.59
N GLY A 42 -7.46 -4.17 -3.24
CA GLY A 42 -6.92 -5.23 -2.39
C GLY A 42 -6.93 -4.93 -0.89
N VAL A 43 -7.56 -3.86 -0.44
CA VAL A 43 -7.79 -3.53 0.96
C VAL A 43 -9.28 -3.61 1.26
N THR A 44 -9.67 -4.34 2.31
CA THR A 44 -11.00 -4.29 2.90
C THR A 44 -10.94 -3.46 4.16
N PHE A 45 -11.77 -2.43 4.22
CA PHE A 45 -11.86 -1.52 5.34
C PHE A 45 -12.91 -2.01 6.34
N GLY A 46 -12.60 -1.92 7.63
CA GLY A 46 -13.58 -2.04 8.70
C GLY A 46 -13.51 -0.80 9.59
N PHE A 47 -14.65 -0.29 10.04
CA PHE A 47 -14.68 0.83 10.96
C PHE A 47 -15.69 0.59 12.08
N THR A 48 -15.22 0.71 13.32
CA THR A 48 -16.07 0.51 14.50
C THR A 48 -15.96 1.67 15.48
N VAL A 49 -17.06 2.04 16.12
CA VAL A 49 -17.10 3.00 17.23
C VAL A 49 -17.72 2.30 18.43
N GLY A 50 -17.02 2.31 19.56
CA GLY A 50 -17.46 1.58 20.76
C GLY A 50 -17.63 0.07 20.52
N GLY A 51 -16.87 -0.51 19.61
CA GLY A 51 -16.92 -1.93 19.24
C GLY A 51 -18.06 -2.33 18.30
N ASN A 52 -18.86 -1.38 17.79
CA ASN A 52 -19.93 -1.63 16.84
C ASN A 52 -19.58 -1.07 15.45
N PRO A 53 -19.97 -1.77 14.35
CA PRO A 53 -19.79 -1.26 13.00
C PRO A 53 -20.38 0.15 12.87
N SER A 54 -19.69 1.03 12.17
CA SER A 54 -20.08 2.44 12.04
C SER A 54 -19.86 2.96 10.63
N THR A 55 -20.80 3.77 10.16
CA THR A 55 -20.74 4.47 8.87
C THR A 55 -20.11 5.87 8.97
N ASP A 56 -19.59 6.24 10.13
CA ASP A 56 -19.02 7.57 10.38
C ASP A 56 -17.66 7.78 9.70
N ALA A 57 -16.93 6.71 9.35
CA ALA A 57 -15.77 6.85 8.48
C ALA A 57 -16.20 6.77 7.01
N VAL A 58 -15.77 7.76 6.22
CA VAL A 58 -16.23 7.98 4.85
C VAL A 58 -15.04 8.03 3.90
N TYR A 59 -15.15 7.32 2.78
CA TYR A 59 -14.23 7.40 1.63
C TYR A 59 -14.55 8.64 0.80
N SER A 60 -13.54 9.34 0.29
CA SER A 60 -13.70 10.54 -0.53
C SER A 60 -14.46 11.65 0.19
N ASP A 61 -14.08 11.93 1.43
CA ASP A 61 -14.57 13.08 2.20
C ASP A 61 -13.65 14.29 2.02
N VAL A 62 -14.20 15.48 2.30
CA VAL A 62 -13.40 16.70 2.30
C VAL A 62 -12.59 16.75 3.59
N GLY A 63 -11.32 16.42 3.48
CA GLY A 63 -10.40 16.38 4.59
C GLY A 63 -9.87 17.75 5.00
N PRO A 64 -8.63 17.80 5.53
CA PRO A 64 -7.97 19.02 5.98
C PRO A 64 -7.59 20.00 4.86
N GLY A 65 -7.87 19.69 3.61
CA GLY A 65 -7.30 20.37 2.47
C GLY A 65 -5.91 19.81 2.10
N VAL A 66 -5.19 20.54 1.24
CA VAL A 66 -3.81 20.17 0.89
C VAL A 66 -2.87 20.59 2.01
N ILE A 67 -2.31 19.61 2.71
CA ILE A 67 -1.27 19.77 3.73
C ILE A 67 -0.03 18.94 3.34
N THR A 68 0.92 18.66 4.25
CA THR A 68 2.17 18.02 3.85
C THR A 68 1.98 16.59 3.35
N PHE A 69 1.19 15.77 4.08
CA PHE A 69 1.04 14.34 3.82
C PHE A 69 -0.34 13.96 3.29
N LEU A 70 -1.30 14.87 3.29
CA LEU A 70 -2.67 14.65 2.81
C LEU A 70 -3.03 15.66 1.72
N GLN A 71 -3.90 15.22 0.80
CA GLN A 71 -4.53 16.03 -0.23
C GLN A 71 -6.04 15.74 -0.23
N ASP A 72 -6.87 16.68 -0.68
CA ASP A 72 -8.29 16.42 -0.87
C ASP A 72 -8.48 15.47 -2.09
N THR A 73 -9.30 14.43 -2.00
CA THR A 73 -10.16 14.04 -0.89
C THR A 73 -9.46 12.97 -0.03
N THR A 74 -9.99 12.68 1.17
CA THR A 74 -9.37 11.77 2.14
C THR A 74 -10.38 10.72 2.62
N LEU A 75 -9.91 9.69 3.34
CA LEU A 75 -10.74 8.91 4.24
C LEU A 75 -10.82 9.67 5.56
N GLU A 76 -12.00 10.13 5.96
CA GLU A 76 -12.22 10.86 7.21
C GLU A 76 -13.22 10.15 8.12
N GLY A 77 -12.98 10.17 9.43
CA GLY A 77 -13.84 9.54 10.43
C GLY A 77 -13.68 10.11 11.84
N ASN A 78 -14.51 9.58 12.75
CA ASN A 78 -14.47 9.89 14.17
C ASN A 78 -13.24 9.24 14.84
N SER A 79 -12.47 10.01 15.58
CA SER A 79 -11.27 9.51 16.30
C SER A 79 -11.60 8.56 17.46
N ALA A 80 -12.86 8.49 17.93
CA ALA A 80 -13.29 7.45 18.86
C ALA A 80 -13.47 6.08 18.18
N GLY A 81 -13.27 6.00 16.86
CA GLY A 81 -13.35 4.76 16.09
C GLY A 81 -12.01 4.07 15.92
N ILE A 82 -12.11 2.80 15.57
CA ILE A 82 -10.99 1.94 15.20
C ILE A 82 -11.12 1.61 13.72
N LEU A 83 -10.09 1.95 12.95
CA LEU A 83 -10.00 1.61 11.52
C LEU A 83 -9.19 0.32 11.35
N THR A 84 -9.79 -0.66 10.68
CA THR A 84 -9.13 -1.92 10.31
C THR A 84 -8.86 -1.95 8.81
N LEU A 85 -7.67 -2.35 8.42
CA LEU A 85 -7.26 -2.59 7.05
C LEU A 85 -6.93 -4.08 6.90
N ASP A 86 -7.75 -4.81 6.15
CA ASP A 86 -7.51 -6.22 5.81
C ASP A 86 -6.97 -6.30 4.38
N PHE A 87 -5.75 -6.81 4.21
CA PHE A 87 -5.10 -6.94 2.92
C PHE A 87 -5.44 -8.29 2.27
N ALA A 88 -5.94 -8.26 1.04
CA ALA A 88 -6.25 -9.47 0.27
C ALA A 88 -5.01 -10.35 0.00
N GLN A 89 -3.83 -9.72 -0.08
CA GLN A 89 -2.52 -10.38 -0.11
C GLN A 89 -1.66 -9.79 1.00
N PRO A 90 -0.84 -10.59 1.70
CA PRO A 90 0.09 -10.04 2.68
C PRO A 90 0.93 -8.92 2.07
N THR A 91 1.21 -7.87 2.83
CA THR A 91 2.04 -6.73 2.41
C THR A 91 3.26 -6.58 3.31
N ASP A 92 4.44 -6.36 2.75
CA ASP A 92 5.68 -6.13 3.50
C ASP A 92 5.99 -4.65 3.71
N MET A 93 5.16 -3.77 3.12
CA MET A 93 5.24 -2.32 3.28
C MET A 93 3.83 -1.74 3.44
N LEU A 94 3.68 -0.84 4.41
CA LEU A 94 2.47 -0.04 4.61
C LEU A 94 2.87 1.40 4.94
N GLN A 95 2.34 2.35 4.18
CA GLN A 95 2.56 3.78 4.40
C GLN A 95 1.25 4.52 4.21
N PHE A 96 1.02 5.58 4.99
CA PHE A 96 -0.10 6.50 4.80
C PHE A 96 0.17 7.84 5.49
N GLY A 97 -0.35 8.91 4.93
CA GLY A 97 -0.49 10.19 5.60
C GLY A 97 -1.67 10.15 6.56
N ILE A 98 -1.54 10.78 7.73
CA ILE A 98 -2.62 10.90 8.70
C ILE A 98 -2.65 12.31 9.28
N ALA A 99 -3.85 12.83 9.54
CA ALA A 99 -4.04 14.07 10.25
C ALA A 99 -5.17 13.92 11.30
N LEU A 100 -4.99 14.58 12.43
CA LEU A 100 -5.98 14.71 13.49
C LEU A 100 -6.43 16.16 13.60
N ASN A 101 -7.74 16.39 13.72
CA ASN A 101 -8.28 17.74 13.93
C ASN A 101 -7.90 18.25 15.33
N SER A 102 -6.66 18.70 15.44
CA SER A 102 -6.06 19.20 16.69
C SER A 102 -5.11 20.37 16.40
N PHE A 103 -5.23 21.43 17.17
CA PHE A 103 -4.34 22.59 17.12
C PHE A 103 -3.05 22.41 17.94
N SER A 104 -2.93 21.29 18.64
CA SER A 104 -1.84 20.99 19.54
C SER A 104 -1.20 19.65 19.18
N PRO A 105 0.07 19.42 19.52
CA PRO A 105 0.67 18.11 19.35
C PRO A 105 -0.17 17.03 20.01
N ALA A 106 -0.50 15.98 19.27
CA ALA A 106 -1.14 14.77 19.80
C ALA A 106 -0.04 13.76 20.14
N ILE A 107 0.12 13.42 21.42
CA ILE A 107 1.20 12.57 21.93
C ILE A 107 0.64 11.58 22.97
N PRO A 108 0.44 10.29 22.63
CA PRO A 108 0.43 9.75 21.28
C PRO A 108 -0.77 10.26 20.47
N ALA A 109 -0.63 10.27 19.15
CA ALA A 109 -1.71 10.61 18.23
C ALA A 109 -2.58 9.40 17.89
N TYR A 110 -1.92 8.27 17.62
CA TYR A 110 -2.55 7.01 17.27
C TYR A 110 -1.62 5.84 17.50
N SER A 111 -2.16 4.62 17.49
CA SER A 111 -1.39 3.39 17.48
C SER A 111 -1.77 2.52 16.29
N VAL A 112 -0.80 1.75 15.77
CA VAL A 112 -1.00 0.79 14.70
C VAL A 112 -0.57 -0.59 15.18
N GLN A 113 -1.50 -1.54 15.21
CA GLN A 113 -1.22 -2.94 15.52
C GLN A 113 -1.22 -3.74 14.22
N LEU A 114 -0.18 -4.54 14.01
CA LEU A 114 0.07 -5.27 12.78
C LEU A 114 0.01 -6.78 13.04
N PHE A 115 -0.67 -7.51 12.14
CA PHE A 115 -0.89 -8.95 12.25
C PHE A 115 -0.54 -9.65 10.93
N ASP A 116 0.02 -10.86 11.02
CA ASP A 116 0.32 -11.70 9.86
C ASP A 116 -0.94 -12.42 9.30
N ALA A 117 -0.74 -13.28 8.30
CA ALA A 117 -1.83 -14.04 7.65
C ALA A 117 -2.53 -15.05 8.58
N SER A 118 -1.90 -15.45 9.68
CA SER A 118 -2.49 -16.29 10.72
C SER A 118 -3.15 -15.47 11.84
N LEU A 119 -3.18 -14.14 11.70
CA LEU A 119 -3.58 -13.18 12.71
C LEU A 119 -2.72 -13.22 13.98
N ALA A 120 -1.48 -13.72 13.86
CA ALA A 120 -0.51 -13.58 14.92
C ALA A 120 0.03 -12.15 14.96
N TRP A 121 0.23 -11.65 16.18
CA TRP A 121 0.77 -10.31 16.40
C TRP A 121 2.20 -10.17 15.84
N VAL A 122 2.43 -9.13 15.06
CA VAL A 122 3.75 -8.80 14.47
C VAL A 122 4.39 -7.62 15.19
N ALA A 123 3.65 -6.51 15.33
CA ALA A 123 4.17 -5.29 15.94
C ALA A 123 3.03 -4.40 16.45
N SER A 124 3.37 -3.48 17.37
CA SER A 124 2.54 -2.35 17.74
C SER A 124 3.40 -1.09 17.75
N LEU A 125 2.97 -0.08 17.00
CA LEU A 125 3.69 1.17 16.79
C LEU A 125 2.82 2.32 17.28
N SER A 126 3.32 3.11 18.21
CA SER A 126 2.64 4.33 18.68
C SER A 126 3.31 5.54 18.02
N GLN A 127 2.51 6.44 17.48
CA GLN A 127 2.95 7.59 16.69
C GLN A 127 2.47 8.90 17.28
N ASN A 128 3.18 9.97 16.99
CA ASN A 128 2.84 11.32 17.39
C ASN A 128 2.52 12.16 16.15
N ALA A 129 1.57 13.08 16.27
CA ALA A 129 1.27 14.04 15.21
C ALA A 129 1.52 15.46 15.70
N TYR A 130 2.02 16.31 14.80
CA TYR A 130 2.40 17.67 15.11
C TYR A 130 1.60 18.69 14.32
N PRO A 131 1.21 19.82 14.91
CA PRO A 131 0.31 20.77 14.27
C PRO A 131 0.95 21.46 13.07
N LEU A 132 0.16 21.51 11.97
CA LEU A 132 0.42 22.33 10.79
C LEU A 132 -0.73 23.30 10.62
N ILE A 133 -1.11 24.22 11.23
CA ILE A 133 -2.28 25.11 11.21
C ILE A 133 -3.38 24.59 12.16
N ILE A 134 -4.41 23.92 11.61
CA ILE A 134 -5.60 23.43 12.37
C ILE A 134 -5.66 21.91 12.47
N TRP A 135 -4.73 21.21 11.83
CA TRP A 135 -4.58 19.78 11.88
C TRP A 135 -3.18 19.41 12.34
N SER A 136 -3.06 18.37 13.14
CA SER A 136 -1.77 17.75 13.48
C SER A 136 -1.56 16.55 12.59
N GLU A 137 -0.46 16.49 11.85
CA GLU A 137 -0.19 15.49 10.85
C GLU A 137 1.04 14.63 11.16
N ASP A 138 1.07 13.44 10.57
CA ASP A 138 2.18 12.50 10.60
C ASP A 138 2.20 11.64 9.32
N LEU A 139 3.35 11.05 9.02
CA LEU A 139 3.53 10.05 7.97
C LEU A 139 3.87 8.71 8.62
N PHE A 140 2.91 7.79 8.64
CA PHE A 140 3.16 6.42 9.07
C PHE A 140 3.94 5.66 7.99
N SER A 141 4.93 4.88 8.42
CA SER A 141 5.67 3.98 7.52
C SER A 141 6.08 2.71 8.27
N TYR A 142 5.76 1.57 7.68
CA TYR A 142 6.20 0.24 8.10
C TYR A 142 6.83 -0.50 6.93
N SER A 143 7.93 -1.21 7.17
CA SER A 143 8.52 -2.17 6.24
C SER A 143 9.12 -3.31 7.06
N GLY A 144 8.78 -4.54 6.72
CA GLY A 144 9.26 -5.70 7.49
C GLY A 144 8.54 -7.01 7.18
N THR A 145 8.28 -7.79 8.21
CA THR A 145 7.54 -9.05 8.10
C THR A 145 6.18 -8.81 7.42
N PRO A 146 5.79 -9.62 6.41
CA PRO A 146 4.52 -9.45 5.75
C PRO A 146 3.33 -9.49 6.71
N ILE A 147 2.43 -8.53 6.58
CA ILE A 147 1.21 -8.37 7.38
C ILE A 147 -0.02 -8.56 6.50
N SER A 148 -1.09 -9.09 7.07
CA SER A 148 -2.40 -9.24 6.43
C SER A 148 -3.47 -8.35 7.04
N ARG A 149 -3.20 -7.78 8.22
CA ARG A 149 -4.12 -6.85 8.89
C ARG A 149 -3.34 -5.75 9.60
N ALA A 150 -3.85 -4.53 9.51
CA ALA A 150 -3.47 -3.40 10.35
C ALA A 150 -4.71 -2.87 11.08
N ILE A 151 -4.58 -2.58 12.37
CA ILE A 151 -5.62 -1.96 13.20
C ILE A 151 -5.06 -0.62 13.68
N ILE A 152 -5.76 0.45 13.34
CA ILE A 152 -5.40 1.83 13.68
C ILE A 152 -6.38 2.33 14.73
N ASP A 153 -5.86 2.68 15.89
CA ASP A 153 -6.60 3.22 17.02
C ASP A 153 -6.14 4.66 17.27
N PHE A 154 -7.07 5.61 17.16
CA PHE A 154 -6.80 7.04 17.23
C PHE A 154 -7.01 7.55 18.66
N ASN A 155 -6.27 8.60 19.03
CA ASN A 155 -6.42 9.24 20.32
C ASN A 155 -7.63 10.19 20.31
N GLU A 156 -8.79 9.69 20.71
CA GLU A 156 -10.04 10.46 20.81
C GLU A 156 -9.99 11.65 21.77
N GLN A 157 -9.05 11.62 22.75
CA GLN A 157 -8.87 12.73 23.68
C GLN A 157 -8.07 13.89 23.04
N ALA A 158 -7.27 13.61 22.03
CA ALA A 158 -6.48 14.62 21.34
C ALA A 158 -7.28 15.30 20.22
N ALA A 159 -8.21 14.59 19.56
CA ALA A 159 -9.00 15.12 18.46
C ALA A 159 -10.34 14.40 18.32
N GLY A 160 -11.34 15.07 17.78
CA GLY A 160 -12.64 14.47 17.48
C GLY A 160 -12.70 13.77 16.11
N ARG A 161 -11.82 14.14 15.18
CA ARG A 161 -11.80 13.59 13.81
C ARG A 161 -10.37 13.26 13.38
N PHE A 162 -10.24 12.23 12.55
CA PHE A 162 -9.02 11.91 11.81
C PHE A 162 -9.27 11.99 10.31
N ALA A 163 -8.22 12.22 9.54
CA ALA A 163 -8.18 12.05 8.09
C ALA A 163 -6.98 11.18 7.72
N LEU A 164 -7.12 10.32 6.71
CA LEU A 164 -6.08 9.42 6.21
C LEU A 164 -6.04 9.51 4.68
N ASP A 165 -4.82 9.54 4.12
CA ASP A 165 -4.61 9.66 2.69
C ASP A 165 -3.32 8.97 2.24
N ASN A 166 -3.16 8.83 0.92
CA ASN A 166 -1.96 8.28 0.28
C ASN A 166 -1.57 6.92 0.88
N LEU A 167 -2.58 6.03 1.06
CA LEU A 167 -2.32 4.68 1.56
C LEU A 167 -1.58 3.87 0.49
N ILE A 168 -0.36 3.48 0.81
CA ILE A 168 0.51 2.68 -0.04
C ILE A 168 0.76 1.34 0.62
N HIS A 169 0.54 0.25 -0.10
CA HIS A 169 0.91 -1.09 0.35
C HIS A 169 1.58 -1.88 -0.78
N ASN A 170 2.49 -2.80 -0.41
CA ASN A 170 3.22 -3.63 -1.36
C ASN A 170 2.84 -5.10 -1.18
N PRO A 171 1.86 -5.63 -1.99
CA PRO A 171 1.45 -7.03 -1.89
C PRO A 171 2.61 -7.97 -2.20
N VAL A 172 2.89 -8.96 -1.32
CA VAL A 172 3.92 -9.96 -1.54
C VAL A 172 3.30 -11.26 -2.06
N GLY A 173 3.92 -11.83 -3.11
CA GLY A 173 3.45 -13.09 -3.71
C GLY A 173 2.32 -12.93 -4.73
N SER A 174 2.00 -11.73 -5.16
CA SER A 174 1.13 -11.52 -6.31
C SER A 174 1.85 -11.96 -7.59
N VAL A 175 1.43 -13.09 -8.18
CA VAL A 175 1.97 -13.64 -9.45
C VAL A 175 1.57 -12.81 -10.68
N ASN A 176 1.20 -11.57 -10.51
CA ASN A 176 0.91 -10.64 -11.61
C ASN A 176 2.20 -9.99 -12.15
N ALA A 177 3.20 -10.84 -12.47
CA ALA A 177 4.29 -10.40 -13.31
C ALA A 177 3.73 -10.04 -14.69
N ILE A 178 3.43 -8.78 -14.93
CA ILE A 178 3.28 -8.29 -16.29
C ILE A 178 4.68 -8.29 -16.88
N PRO A 179 5.01 -9.23 -17.81
CA PRO A 179 6.30 -9.20 -18.48
C PRO A 179 6.43 -7.82 -19.11
N ALA A 180 7.48 -7.07 -18.77
CA ALA A 180 7.71 -5.77 -19.39
C ALA A 180 7.64 -5.97 -20.91
N PRO A 181 6.73 -5.32 -21.63
CA PRO A 181 6.52 -5.57 -23.08
C PRO A 181 7.81 -5.48 -23.90
N GLY A 182 8.75 -4.63 -23.43
CA GLY A 182 10.07 -4.49 -24.02
C GLY A 182 10.98 -5.71 -23.88
N ALA A 183 10.88 -6.50 -22.81
CA ALA A 183 11.74 -7.68 -22.62
C ALA A 183 11.36 -8.80 -23.58
N VAL A 184 10.07 -9.01 -23.83
CA VAL A 184 9.56 -9.98 -24.80
C VAL A 184 9.92 -9.56 -26.22
N LEU A 185 9.80 -8.26 -26.52
CA LEU A 185 10.15 -7.71 -27.84
C LEU A 185 11.65 -7.81 -28.10
N LEU A 186 12.51 -7.44 -27.16
CA LEU A 186 13.97 -7.56 -27.27
C LEU A 186 14.43 -9.01 -27.38
N GLY A 187 13.81 -9.93 -26.63
CA GLY A 187 14.09 -11.36 -26.71
C GLY A 187 13.76 -11.92 -28.10
N SER A 188 12.61 -11.58 -28.66
CA SER A 188 12.19 -12.04 -29.99
C SER A 188 13.05 -11.46 -31.12
N ILE A 189 13.44 -10.20 -31.04
CA ILE A 189 14.37 -9.55 -32.00
C ILE A 189 15.77 -10.20 -31.90
N GLY A 190 16.25 -10.47 -30.68
CA GLY A 190 17.53 -11.14 -30.46
C GLY A 190 17.60 -12.54 -31.07
N VAL A 191 16.57 -13.35 -30.85
CA VAL A 191 16.46 -14.70 -31.44
C VAL A 191 16.35 -14.62 -32.97
N GLY A 192 15.59 -13.68 -33.50
CA GLY A 192 15.46 -13.44 -34.94
C GLY A 192 16.80 -13.06 -35.61
N LEU A 193 17.55 -12.14 -35.01
CA LEU A 193 18.88 -11.71 -35.51
C LEU A 193 19.91 -12.85 -35.49
N VAL A 194 19.97 -13.63 -34.41
CA VAL A 194 20.88 -14.77 -34.30
C VAL A 194 20.54 -15.84 -35.34
N SER A 195 19.27 -16.13 -35.56
CA SER A 195 18.82 -17.09 -36.58
C SER A 195 19.14 -16.64 -37.99
N TRP A 196 18.98 -15.34 -38.28
CA TRP A 196 19.31 -14.76 -39.57
C TRP A 196 20.83 -14.75 -39.86
N LEU A 197 21.66 -14.42 -38.88
CA LEU A 197 23.12 -14.45 -38.99
C LEU A 197 23.67 -15.87 -39.19
N ARG A 198 23.05 -16.88 -38.58
CA ARG A 198 23.40 -18.30 -38.79
C ARG A 198 23.13 -18.75 -40.21
N ARG A 199 22.02 -18.37 -40.83
CA ARG A 199 21.68 -18.71 -42.23
C ARG A 199 22.68 -18.13 -43.24
N ARG A 200 23.27 -16.93 -42.97
CA ARG A 200 24.28 -16.34 -43.87
C ARG A 200 25.66 -16.99 -43.80
N ARG A 201 25.95 -17.83 -42.80
CA ARG A 201 27.28 -18.51 -42.68
C ARG A 201 27.26 -19.92 -43.25
N THR A 202 26.17 -20.39 -43.80
CA THR A 202 26.02 -21.72 -44.41
C THR A 202 25.84 -21.66 -45.91
N LEU A 203 26.05 -20.50 -46.52
CA LEU A 203 26.24 -20.29 -47.97
C LEU A 203 27.68 -19.82 -48.19
#